data_b21c06f7e4050074e7e09081321896e9
#
_entry.id   b21c06f7e4050074e7e09081321896e9
#
_cell.length_a   1.000
_cell.length_b   1.000
_cell.length_c   1.000
_cell.angle_alpha   90.00
_cell.angle_beta   90.00
_cell.angle_gamma   90.00
#
_symmetry.space_group_name_H-M   'P 1'
#
loop_
_entity.id
_entity.type
_entity.pdbx_description
1 polymer ?
#
loop_
_entity_poly.entity_id
_entity_poly.type
_entity_poly.pdbx_seq_one_letter_code
_entity_poly.pdbx_strand_id
1 'polypeptide(L)'
;MKRFAKAFVVSGITLGAILGLNVTEHNGVSNEAKAQTAHSYWYKYNGYTASGGDFVLSNSFYQGLKAGNVTFNGIKVNHKYESKTATKKIYDQTFQQINGNKANNVQFKIASRTVTLDQIKQKYGKNYNYQPPLSKNKTSKTDGLYGYQVGKGNIVFHVKDGYVTSATLS
;
A
#
# COMPACT_ATOMS: atom_id res chain seq x y z
N MET A 1 -6.01 -26.42 -20.95
CA MET A 1 -6.22 -25.31 -19.99
C MET A 1 -4.86 -24.83 -19.51
N LYS A 2 -4.40 -23.69 -20.02
CA LYS A 2 -3.07 -23.15 -19.68
C LYS A 2 -3.20 -22.24 -18.47
N ARG A 3 -2.55 -22.62 -17.36
CA ARG A 3 -2.45 -21.83 -16.15
C ARG A 3 -1.43 -20.71 -16.39
N PHE A 4 -1.87 -19.47 -16.43
CA PHE A 4 -0.96 -18.33 -16.44
C PHE A 4 -0.62 -17.94 -14.98
N ALA A 5 0.49 -18.47 -14.50
CA ALA A 5 1.15 -17.89 -13.34
C ALA A 5 1.90 -16.64 -13.83
N LYS A 6 1.34 -15.46 -13.62
CA LYS A 6 2.08 -14.21 -13.82
C LYS A 6 2.90 -13.94 -12.57
N ALA A 7 4.19 -14.24 -12.67
CA ALA A 7 5.18 -13.79 -11.70
C ALA A 7 5.23 -12.25 -11.69
N PHE A 8 5.19 -11.66 -10.50
CA PHE A 8 5.45 -10.25 -10.33
C PHE A 8 6.93 -10.00 -10.60
N VAL A 9 7.25 -9.46 -11.76
CA VAL A 9 8.59 -8.93 -12.04
C VAL A 9 8.65 -7.54 -11.44
N VAL A 10 9.42 -7.39 -10.38
CA VAL A 10 9.77 -6.10 -9.82
C VAL A 10 10.78 -5.45 -10.77
N SER A 11 10.32 -4.58 -11.65
CA SER A 11 11.21 -3.73 -12.44
C SER A 11 11.71 -2.60 -11.53
N GLY A 12 12.93 -2.74 -11.05
CA GLY A 12 13.65 -1.66 -10.40
C GLY A 12 13.92 -0.55 -11.42
N ILE A 13 13.25 0.58 -11.27
CA ILE A 13 13.64 1.82 -11.96
C ILE A 13 14.71 2.48 -11.08
N THR A 14 15.96 2.27 -11.41
CA THR A 14 17.07 3.08 -10.92
C THR A 14 16.95 4.45 -11.59
N LEU A 15 16.54 5.46 -10.83
CA LEU A 15 16.72 6.85 -11.24
C LEU A 15 18.21 7.16 -11.22
N GLY A 16 18.83 7.07 -12.38
CA GLY A 16 20.18 7.56 -12.62
C GLY A 16 20.23 9.07 -12.38
N ALA A 17 21.15 9.49 -11.55
CA ALA A 17 21.48 10.88 -11.38
C ALA A 17 22.04 11.43 -12.69
N ILE A 18 21.33 12.35 -13.32
CA ILE A 18 21.86 13.14 -14.42
C ILE A 18 22.65 14.28 -13.79
N LEU A 19 23.94 14.06 -13.62
CA LEU A 19 24.90 15.12 -13.43
C LEU A 19 25.41 15.54 -14.81
N GLY A 20 24.78 16.53 -15.38
CA GLY A 20 25.22 17.20 -16.57
C GLY A 20 25.14 18.70 -16.35
N LEU A 21 26.09 19.27 -15.62
CA LEU A 21 26.30 20.71 -15.54
C LEU A 21 27.32 21.12 -16.55
N ASN A 22 26.88 21.59 -17.72
CA ASN A 22 27.69 22.53 -18.52
C ASN A 22 27.33 23.94 -18.06
N VAL A 23 28.20 24.51 -17.28
CA VAL A 23 28.18 25.93 -16.94
C VAL A 23 28.87 26.68 -18.04
N THR A 24 28.12 27.38 -18.88
CA THR A 24 28.63 28.52 -19.65
C THR A 24 28.21 29.77 -18.90
N GLU A 25 29.20 30.50 -18.42
CA GLU A 25 29.03 31.82 -17.79
C GLU A 25 28.39 32.79 -18.77
N HIS A 26 27.26 33.39 -18.39
CA HIS A 26 26.94 34.77 -18.73
C HIS A 26 25.92 35.34 -17.72
N ASN A 27 26.43 36.33 -16.99
CA ASN A 27 25.73 37.43 -16.28
C ASN A 27 24.43 37.11 -15.48
N GLY A 28 24.64 37.00 -14.18
CA GLY A 28 23.84 37.72 -13.19
C GLY A 28 22.33 37.42 -13.13
N VAL A 29 21.91 36.25 -12.67
CA VAL A 29 20.81 35.99 -11.72
C VAL A 29 21.08 34.59 -11.12
N SER A 30 21.49 34.55 -9.87
CA SER A 30 21.62 33.28 -9.14
C SER A 30 20.24 32.72 -8.86
N ASN A 31 19.74 31.90 -9.77
CA ASN A 31 18.65 30.98 -9.46
C ASN A 31 19.25 29.85 -8.63
N GLU A 32 19.36 30.06 -7.32
CA GLU A 32 19.56 28.96 -6.39
C GLU A 32 18.39 28.00 -6.55
N ALA A 33 18.61 26.90 -7.26
CA ALA A 33 17.71 25.77 -7.23
C ALA A 33 17.70 25.25 -5.80
N LYS A 34 16.73 25.73 -4.99
CA LYS A 34 16.48 25.17 -3.65
C LYS A 34 16.20 23.69 -3.85
N ALA A 35 17.16 22.86 -3.44
CA ALA A 35 16.94 21.42 -3.36
C ALA A 35 15.70 21.20 -2.51
N GLN A 36 14.58 20.78 -3.14
CA GLN A 36 13.39 20.40 -2.43
C GLN A 36 13.78 19.21 -1.55
N THR A 37 13.86 19.44 -0.24
CA THR A 37 14.03 18.36 0.73
C THR A 37 12.88 17.39 0.51
N ALA A 38 13.19 16.18 0.08
CA ALA A 38 12.21 15.14 -0.13
C ALA A 38 11.52 14.84 1.20
N HIS A 39 10.30 15.35 1.39
CA HIS A 39 9.51 15.06 2.57
C HIS A 39 9.21 13.57 2.59
N SER A 40 9.77 12.87 3.57
CA SER A 40 9.46 11.47 3.83
C SER A 40 8.09 11.39 4.51
N TYR A 41 7.07 10.98 3.77
CA TYR A 41 5.73 10.78 4.31
C TYR A 41 5.70 9.53 5.20
N TRP A 42 5.23 9.69 6.44
CA TRP A 42 5.02 8.63 7.41
C TRP A 42 3.55 8.57 7.79
N TYR A 43 3.01 7.36 7.87
CA TYR A 43 1.69 7.12 8.40
C TYR A 43 1.76 6.17 9.58
N LYS A 44 1.12 6.55 10.69
CA LYS A 44 1.06 5.75 11.92
C LYS A 44 -0.40 5.54 12.30
N TYR A 45 -0.79 4.28 12.41
CA TYR A 45 -2.09 3.88 12.93
C TYR A 45 -1.90 3.22 14.30
N ASN A 46 -2.74 3.57 15.28
CA ASN A 46 -2.73 2.95 16.60
C ASN A 46 -4.16 2.57 16.99
N GLY A 47 -4.31 1.37 17.56
CA GLY A 47 -5.59 0.84 18.02
C GLY A 47 -6.23 -0.15 17.06
N TYR A 48 -7.53 -0.37 17.25
CA TYR A 48 -8.34 -1.31 16.46
C TYR A 48 -8.77 -0.70 15.13
N THR A 49 -8.69 -1.44 14.04
CA THR A 49 -9.14 -1.02 12.71
C THR A 49 -10.60 -1.41 12.44
N ALA A 50 -11.11 -2.45 13.08
CA ALA A 50 -12.46 -2.99 12.86
C ALA A 50 -13.60 -2.03 13.28
N SER A 51 -13.29 -0.99 14.06
CA SER A 51 -14.25 0.07 14.45
C SER A 51 -14.29 1.26 13.50
N GLY A 52 -13.44 1.25 12.47
CA GLY A 52 -13.31 2.32 11.48
C GLY A 52 -12.92 1.74 10.12
N GLY A 53 -11.93 2.39 9.47
CA GLY A 53 -11.36 1.89 8.22
C GLY A 53 -11.33 2.92 7.10
N ASP A 54 -12.02 4.04 7.25
CA ASP A 54 -12.02 5.17 6.32
C ASP A 54 -10.64 5.82 6.18
N PHE A 55 -9.72 5.59 7.14
CA PHE A 55 -8.34 6.05 7.04
C PHE A 55 -7.64 5.60 5.75
N VAL A 56 -8.04 4.44 5.18
CA VAL A 56 -7.48 3.95 3.91
C VAL A 56 -7.79 4.90 2.74
N LEU A 57 -8.79 5.78 2.86
CA LEU A 57 -9.13 6.80 1.89
C LEU A 57 -8.40 8.13 2.12
N SER A 58 -7.71 8.29 3.25
CA SER A 58 -7.00 9.53 3.59
C SER A 58 -5.76 9.75 2.71
N ASN A 59 -5.43 11.03 2.47
CA ASN A 59 -4.21 11.38 1.74
C ASN A 59 -2.96 11.00 2.51
N SER A 60 -2.97 11.14 3.84
CA SER A 60 -1.84 10.79 4.69
C SER A 60 -1.50 9.31 4.62
N PHE A 61 -2.50 8.41 4.67
CA PHE A 61 -2.29 7.00 4.49
C PHE A 61 -1.75 6.67 3.09
N TYR A 62 -2.37 7.22 2.05
CA TYR A 62 -1.96 7.00 0.66
C TYR A 62 -0.50 7.43 0.42
N GLN A 63 -0.09 8.61 0.93
CA GLN A 63 1.28 9.09 0.80
C GLN A 63 2.27 8.26 1.63
N GLY A 64 1.89 7.83 2.83
CA GLY A 64 2.67 6.90 3.65
C GLY A 64 2.89 5.56 2.95
N LEU A 65 1.83 5.00 2.35
CA LEU A 65 1.88 3.77 1.55
C LEU A 65 2.81 3.95 0.34
N LYS A 66 2.65 5.04 -0.41
CA LYS A 66 3.48 5.38 -1.56
C LYS A 66 4.96 5.48 -1.20
N ALA A 67 5.28 6.01 -0.03
CA ALA A 67 6.64 6.11 0.48
C ALA A 67 7.18 4.79 1.08
N GLY A 68 6.33 3.78 1.32
CA GLY A 68 6.67 2.54 2.03
C GLY A 68 6.92 2.76 3.53
N ASN A 69 6.23 3.75 4.11
CA ASN A 69 6.42 4.20 5.49
C ASN A 69 5.10 4.15 6.27
N VAL A 70 4.50 2.97 6.37
CA VAL A 70 3.29 2.73 7.15
C VAL A 70 3.62 1.91 8.37
N THR A 71 3.10 2.32 9.54
CA THR A 71 3.17 1.55 10.79
C THR A 71 1.78 1.32 11.34
N PHE A 72 1.56 0.11 11.87
CA PHE A 72 0.38 -0.23 12.66
C PHE A 72 0.84 -0.64 14.06
N ASN A 73 0.37 0.05 15.09
CA ASN A 73 0.71 -0.21 16.49
C ASN A 73 2.22 -0.37 16.71
N GLY A 74 3.01 0.53 16.11
CA GLY A 74 4.46 0.54 16.23
C GLY A 74 5.20 -0.45 15.31
N ILE A 75 4.49 -1.32 14.59
CA ILE A 75 5.11 -2.27 13.65
C ILE A 75 5.15 -1.64 12.26
N LYS A 76 6.34 -1.46 11.70
CA LYS A 76 6.56 -0.99 10.35
C LYS A 76 6.31 -2.13 9.36
N VAL A 77 5.49 -1.87 8.33
CA VAL A 77 5.10 -2.89 7.34
C VAL A 77 5.71 -2.56 5.99
N ASN A 78 6.42 -3.54 5.41
CA ASN A 78 6.95 -3.45 4.06
C ASN A 78 7.30 -4.86 3.55
N HIS A 79 6.91 -5.18 2.32
CA HIS A 79 7.18 -6.47 1.67
C HIS A 79 8.66 -6.87 1.60
N LYS A 80 9.59 -5.91 1.76
CA LYS A 80 11.03 -6.16 1.80
C LYS A 80 11.53 -6.73 3.11
N TYR A 81 10.70 -6.74 4.15
CA TYR A 81 11.07 -7.34 5.42
C TYR A 81 10.81 -8.84 5.37
N GLU A 82 11.87 -9.60 5.22
CA GLU A 82 11.82 -11.05 5.26
C GLU A 82 12.20 -11.55 6.64
N SER A 83 11.42 -12.48 7.19
CA SER A 83 11.69 -13.13 8.45
C SER A 83 11.11 -14.54 8.43
N LYS A 84 11.81 -15.46 9.10
CA LYS A 84 11.29 -16.82 9.37
C LYS A 84 10.33 -16.83 10.57
N THR A 85 10.12 -15.68 11.21
CA THR A 85 9.29 -15.57 12.40
C THR A 85 7.81 -15.72 12.06
N ALA A 86 7.11 -16.33 12.99
CA ALA A 86 5.69 -16.64 12.85
C ALA A 86 4.80 -15.40 12.77
N THR A 87 3.53 -15.64 12.51
CA THR A 87 2.43 -14.69 12.56
C THR A 87 2.21 -14.18 13.98
N LYS A 88 1.97 -12.87 14.14
CA LYS A 88 1.59 -12.24 15.41
C LYS A 88 0.33 -11.41 15.24
N LYS A 89 -0.59 -11.54 16.22
CA LYS A 89 -1.78 -10.69 16.28
C LYS A 89 -1.56 -9.60 17.33
N ILE A 90 -1.82 -8.32 16.92
CA ILE A 90 -1.82 -7.16 17.81
C ILE A 90 -3.12 -6.43 17.57
N TYR A 91 -3.96 -6.27 18.59
CA TYR A 91 -5.36 -5.84 18.47
C TYR A 91 -6.12 -6.74 17.47
N ASP A 92 -6.68 -6.19 16.42
CA ASP A 92 -7.39 -6.89 15.34
C ASP A 92 -6.55 -7.00 14.04
N GLN A 93 -5.27 -6.62 14.10
CA GLN A 93 -4.34 -6.78 12.99
C GLN A 93 -3.54 -8.08 13.13
N THR A 94 -3.35 -8.76 12.01
CA THR A 94 -2.51 -9.96 11.90
C THR A 94 -1.27 -9.64 11.07
N PHE A 95 -0.11 -9.68 11.70
CA PHE A 95 1.18 -9.45 11.05
C PHE A 95 1.81 -10.78 10.67
N GLN A 96 2.37 -10.85 9.47
CA GLN A 96 3.11 -12.02 9.01
C GLN A 96 4.58 -11.69 8.82
N GLN A 97 5.43 -12.68 9.02
CA GLN A 97 6.88 -12.56 8.96
C GLN A 97 7.38 -11.36 9.80
N ILE A 98 6.91 -11.32 11.05
CA ILE A 98 7.27 -10.26 11.98
C ILE A 98 8.60 -10.57 12.65
N ASN A 99 9.48 -9.55 12.76
CA ASN A 99 10.70 -9.56 13.52
C ASN A 99 10.88 -8.22 14.23
N GLY A 100 10.85 -8.24 15.57
CA GLY A 100 10.85 -7.02 16.36
C GLY A 100 9.69 -6.08 16.00
N ASN A 101 10.00 -4.89 15.52
CA ASN A 101 9.04 -3.87 15.09
C ASN A 101 8.86 -3.78 13.57
N LYS A 102 9.20 -4.84 12.83
CA LYS A 102 9.06 -4.92 11.37
C LYS A 102 8.27 -6.15 10.98
N ALA A 103 7.42 -6.04 9.97
CA ALA A 103 6.67 -7.15 9.40
C ALA A 103 6.62 -7.05 7.88
N ASN A 104 6.55 -8.19 7.19
CA ASN A 104 6.39 -8.24 5.74
C ASN A 104 5.03 -7.72 5.31
N ASN A 105 3.98 -8.15 5.99
CA ASN A 105 2.63 -7.68 5.72
C ASN A 105 1.78 -7.60 6.99
N VAL A 106 0.68 -6.88 6.88
CA VAL A 106 -0.38 -6.81 7.88
C VAL A 106 -1.75 -6.97 7.23
N GLN A 107 -2.55 -7.84 7.79
CA GLN A 107 -3.97 -7.95 7.47
C GLN A 107 -4.79 -7.29 8.58
N PHE A 108 -5.77 -6.47 8.20
CA PHE A 108 -6.65 -5.77 9.12
C PHE A 108 -8.09 -5.71 8.61
N LYS A 109 -9.03 -5.67 9.56
CA LYS A 109 -10.47 -5.55 9.27
C LYS A 109 -10.84 -4.08 9.06
N ILE A 110 -11.88 -3.87 8.27
CA ILE A 110 -12.54 -2.59 8.07
C ILE A 110 -13.98 -2.72 8.54
N ALA A 111 -14.48 -1.70 9.23
CA ALA A 111 -15.85 -1.70 9.72
C ALA A 111 -16.85 -1.92 8.57
N SER A 112 -17.87 -2.72 8.84
CA SER A 112 -18.87 -3.08 7.83
C SER A 112 -19.51 -1.84 7.21
N ARG A 113 -19.57 -1.80 5.89
CA ARG A 113 -20.20 -0.75 5.08
C ARG A 113 -19.62 0.66 5.27
N THR A 114 -18.39 0.78 5.80
CA THR A 114 -17.70 2.07 5.98
C THR A 114 -17.02 2.55 4.71
N VAL A 115 -16.45 1.61 3.93
CA VAL A 115 -15.69 1.90 2.72
C VAL A 115 -16.27 1.13 1.55
N THR A 116 -16.62 1.83 0.46
CA THR A 116 -17.12 1.20 -0.77
C THR A 116 -16.02 0.92 -1.77
N LEU A 117 -16.24 -0.03 -2.67
CA LEU A 117 -15.34 -0.30 -3.80
C LEU A 117 -15.16 0.93 -4.69
N ASP A 118 -16.22 1.72 -4.91
CA ASP A 118 -16.15 2.92 -5.75
C ASP A 118 -15.27 3.99 -5.12
N GLN A 119 -15.32 4.19 -3.79
CA GLN A 119 -14.40 5.07 -3.07
C GLN A 119 -12.94 4.59 -3.21
N ILE A 120 -12.70 3.28 -3.15
CA ILE A 120 -11.36 2.73 -3.39
C ILE A 120 -10.89 3.02 -4.81
N LYS A 121 -11.74 2.77 -5.82
CA LYS A 121 -11.40 3.07 -7.23
C LYS A 121 -11.17 4.56 -7.47
N GLN A 122 -11.94 5.41 -6.82
CA GLN A 122 -11.75 6.86 -6.89
C GLN A 122 -10.41 7.29 -6.28
N LYS A 123 -10.03 6.69 -5.13
CA LYS A 123 -8.80 7.03 -4.40
C LYS A 123 -7.53 6.45 -5.03
N TYR A 124 -7.57 5.18 -5.42
CA TYR A 124 -6.40 4.40 -5.87
C TYR A 124 -6.32 4.30 -7.40
N GLY A 125 -7.38 4.68 -8.11
CA GLY A 125 -7.45 4.62 -9.56
C GLY A 125 -8.08 3.33 -10.09
N LYS A 126 -8.10 3.21 -11.43
CA LYS A 126 -8.70 2.07 -12.13
C LYS A 126 -7.69 0.98 -12.49
N ASN A 127 -6.42 1.20 -12.22
CA ASN A 127 -5.35 0.24 -12.52
C ASN A 127 -5.12 -0.68 -11.32
N TYR A 128 -5.89 -1.75 -11.23
CA TYR A 128 -5.82 -2.76 -10.17
C TYR A 128 -5.77 -4.17 -10.74
N ASN A 129 -5.19 -5.08 -9.96
CA ASN A 129 -5.28 -6.51 -10.22
C ASN A 129 -6.53 -7.05 -9.52
N TYR A 130 -7.44 -7.68 -10.29
CA TYR A 130 -8.65 -8.28 -9.76
C TYR A 130 -8.54 -9.80 -9.71
N GLN A 131 -8.93 -10.37 -8.57
CA GLN A 131 -9.06 -11.81 -8.40
C GLN A 131 -10.48 -12.10 -7.89
N PRO A 132 -11.30 -12.86 -8.65
CA PRO A 132 -12.64 -13.24 -8.22
C PRO A 132 -12.60 -14.18 -7.02
N PRO A 133 -13.69 -14.30 -6.26
CA PRO A 133 -13.80 -15.27 -5.18
C PRO A 133 -13.60 -16.70 -5.69
N LEU A 134 -12.95 -17.53 -4.88
CA LEU A 134 -12.76 -18.96 -5.19
C LEU A 134 -14.05 -19.77 -4.96
N SER A 135 -15.03 -19.21 -4.28
CA SER A 135 -16.30 -19.87 -3.97
C SER A 135 -17.15 -20.05 -5.23
N LYS A 136 -17.75 -21.26 -5.37
CA LYS A 136 -18.76 -21.54 -6.40
C LYS A 136 -20.17 -21.01 -6.03
N ASN A 137 -20.34 -20.47 -4.82
CA ASN A 137 -21.60 -19.91 -4.40
C ASN A 137 -21.89 -18.60 -5.13
N LYS A 138 -23.18 -18.23 -5.21
CA LYS A 138 -23.62 -16.97 -5.82
C LYS A 138 -22.97 -15.79 -5.10
N THR A 139 -22.05 -15.13 -5.78
CA THR A 139 -21.33 -13.94 -5.28
C THR A 139 -21.72 -12.74 -6.15
N SER A 140 -21.65 -11.56 -5.59
CA SER A 140 -21.81 -10.32 -6.35
C SER A 140 -20.70 -10.20 -7.42
N LYS A 141 -20.98 -9.56 -8.55
CA LYS A 141 -19.98 -9.29 -9.61
C LYS A 141 -18.82 -8.45 -9.13
N THR A 142 -18.99 -7.74 -8.02
CA THR A 142 -17.98 -6.87 -7.40
C THR A 142 -17.18 -7.57 -6.32
N ASP A 143 -17.57 -8.78 -5.91
CA ASP A 143 -16.87 -9.51 -4.86
C ASP A 143 -15.50 -9.99 -5.35
N GLY A 144 -14.51 -9.93 -4.48
CA GLY A 144 -13.16 -10.39 -4.80
C GLY A 144 -12.07 -9.55 -4.15
N LEU A 145 -10.87 -9.74 -4.67
CA LEU A 145 -9.66 -9.06 -4.23
C LEU A 145 -9.27 -8.00 -5.27
N TYR A 146 -9.01 -6.80 -4.78
CA TYR A 146 -8.56 -5.66 -5.59
C TYR A 146 -7.19 -5.22 -5.11
N GLY A 147 -6.15 -5.58 -5.85
CA GLY A 147 -4.76 -5.29 -5.52
C GLY A 147 -4.23 -4.05 -6.23
N TYR A 148 -3.61 -3.16 -5.47
CA TYR A 148 -2.97 -1.95 -5.96
C TYR A 148 -1.51 -1.91 -5.57
N GLN A 149 -0.65 -1.55 -6.51
CA GLN A 149 0.71 -1.13 -6.22
C GLN A 149 0.73 0.40 -6.13
N VAL A 150 1.16 0.94 -5.00
CA VAL A 150 1.21 2.37 -4.72
C VAL A 150 2.65 2.76 -4.35
N GLY A 151 3.42 3.16 -5.33
CA GLY A 151 4.84 3.46 -5.13
C GLY A 151 5.63 2.29 -4.56
N LYS A 152 6.10 2.41 -3.30
CA LYS A 152 6.88 1.38 -2.60
C LYS A 152 6.04 0.40 -1.78
N GLY A 153 4.72 0.59 -1.71
CA GLY A 153 3.83 -0.28 -0.96
C GLY A 153 2.80 -0.96 -1.84
N ASN A 154 2.24 -2.07 -1.34
CA ASN A 154 1.14 -2.79 -1.97
C ASN A 154 -0.02 -2.87 -0.99
N ILE A 155 -1.23 -2.79 -1.50
CA ILE A 155 -2.44 -3.02 -0.72
C ILE A 155 -3.44 -3.83 -1.52
N VAL A 156 -4.05 -4.82 -0.86
CA VAL A 156 -5.11 -5.66 -1.43
C VAL A 156 -6.36 -5.47 -0.59
N PHE A 157 -7.43 -5.00 -1.20
CA PHE A 157 -8.74 -4.86 -0.57
C PHE A 157 -9.59 -6.09 -0.85
N HIS A 158 -10.19 -6.65 0.20
CA HIS A 158 -11.17 -7.72 0.13
C HIS A 158 -12.56 -7.09 0.07
N VAL A 159 -13.28 -7.31 -1.01
CA VAL A 159 -14.59 -6.71 -1.26
C VAL A 159 -15.67 -7.78 -1.24
N LYS A 160 -16.77 -7.48 -0.54
CA LYS A 160 -18.00 -8.26 -0.50
C LYS A 160 -19.20 -7.34 -0.60
N ASP A 161 -20.13 -7.66 -1.49
CA ASP A 161 -21.35 -6.89 -1.72
C ASP A 161 -21.09 -5.39 -1.98
N GLY A 162 -19.98 -5.07 -2.68
CA GLY A 162 -19.56 -3.70 -3.00
C GLY A 162 -18.87 -2.95 -1.88
N TYR A 163 -18.64 -3.56 -0.71
CA TYR A 163 -17.97 -2.95 0.44
C TYR A 163 -16.67 -3.67 0.77
N VAL A 164 -15.69 -2.89 1.23
CA VAL A 164 -14.42 -3.43 1.74
C VAL A 164 -14.66 -4.03 3.12
N THR A 165 -14.25 -5.28 3.33
CA THR A 165 -14.36 -6.00 4.60
C THR A 165 -13.04 -6.08 5.35
N SER A 166 -11.94 -6.13 4.61
CA SER A 166 -10.58 -6.16 5.16
C SER A 166 -9.58 -5.69 4.10
N ALA A 167 -8.36 -5.42 4.54
CA ALA A 167 -7.26 -5.16 3.63
C ALA A 167 -5.98 -5.85 4.10
N THR A 168 -5.08 -6.14 3.15
CA THR A 168 -3.73 -6.62 3.41
C THR A 168 -2.75 -5.64 2.80
N LEU A 169 -1.84 -5.12 3.61
CA LEU A 169 -0.80 -4.17 3.22
C LEU A 169 0.58 -4.86 3.31
N SER A 170 1.46 -4.60 2.32
CA SER A 170 2.84 -5.09 2.27
C SER A 170 3.81 -4.11 1.60
#